data_1038a4312066e86cfd90410006cddde2
#
_entry.id   1038a4312066e86cfd90410006cddde2
#
_cell.length_a   1.000
_cell.length_b   1.000
_cell.length_c   1.000
_cell.angle_alpha   90.00
_cell.angle_beta   90.00
_cell.angle_gamma   90.00
#
_symmetry.space_group_name_H-M   'P 1'
#
loop_
_entity.id
_entity.type
_entity.pdbx_description
1 polymer ?
#
loop_
_entity_poly.entity_id
_entity_poly.type
_entity_poly.pdbx_seq_one_letter_code
_entity_poly.pdbx_strand_id
1 'polypeptide(L)'
;MAFYRLTSAPRFVFSRRAFSRHALLAFSGALLASASARPSSLHAQTVAGLGDDAIPLPKGSKRFLISGLWNDWDAVYTPAATGGSTRRPLLGALATSNAGVAIFPQLASTEAGLRTLTGQSSFALSLGALDATGEVRQSIAPLGVSLGLTRRLSIRLLVPYVESRDVSQLLLNRVGSTANVGMNPAYAASTGVAARSTNGALLSQLDLARTRLTAEITRCASTTATGCDAIRANVGAAQALLIRAGATRTAIAAVYGDAKAGGAPVVPIANGSAQAAVRATIATLRTDFATFGVTNIVEGAAPAGASTIYGPGGISRIVGDTAWKLGYGRVGNTRRAGIGDIDLTASYLLFDSFQADQVRRLLTPSRGVRSMLTAGWRFGTAGADRTDDPFEVPIGDGANALLVRSTTDLVLSRSFWMSATARAVKPLSDEIAVALPLRSDANVFDTFAVRRATRSLGTRVELEVAPRWSFGQFFGISAAYLVRRWGADRYDDGDPASSTPLRGDDAVPSRTMHAAAFGASFSTLASYMRGRSRFPAEVIYSHTIPVAGSGGTTPASTSDRLELRVYTGFPRR
;
A
#
# COMPACT_ATOMS: atom_id res chain seq x y z
N MET A 1 -11.50 28.53 44.51
CA MET A 1 -11.20 28.57 43.05
C MET A 1 -11.61 27.23 42.44
N ALA A 2 -12.74 27.18 41.78
CA ALA A 2 -13.35 25.98 41.28
C ALA A 2 -13.06 25.84 39.75
N PHE A 3 -12.39 24.78 39.37
CA PHE A 3 -12.20 24.43 37.96
C PHE A 3 -13.41 23.63 37.43
N TYR A 4 -14.14 24.23 36.52
CA TYR A 4 -15.20 23.57 35.77
C TYR A 4 -14.58 22.59 34.74
N ARG A 5 -14.95 21.32 34.86
CA ARG A 5 -14.74 20.29 33.82
C ARG A 5 -15.82 20.47 32.76
N LEU A 6 -15.42 20.76 31.54
CA LEU A 6 -16.29 20.69 30.37
C LEU A 6 -16.49 19.22 29.97
N THR A 7 -17.73 18.80 30.09
CA THR A 7 -18.25 17.49 29.71
C THR A 7 -18.33 17.32 28.19
N SER A 8 -18.10 16.11 27.78
CA SER A 8 -18.13 15.51 26.45
C SER A 8 -19.32 15.93 25.57
N ALA A 9 -19.01 16.31 24.32
CA ALA A 9 -19.98 16.48 23.24
C ALA A 9 -20.54 15.10 22.79
N PRO A 10 -21.82 15.03 22.42
CA PRO A 10 -22.43 13.77 21.98
C PRO A 10 -21.91 13.35 20.60
N ARG A 11 -21.44 12.12 20.52
CA ARG A 11 -21.14 11.44 19.26
C ARG A 11 -22.45 11.06 18.58
N PHE A 12 -22.81 11.74 17.51
CA PHE A 12 -23.84 11.26 16.60
C PHE A 12 -23.30 10.06 15.82
N VAL A 13 -23.69 8.86 16.24
CA VAL A 13 -23.48 7.62 15.50
C VAL A 13 -24.60 7.50 14.47
N PHE A 14 -24.34 7.87 13.23
CA PHE A 14 -25.21 7.50 12.12
C PHE A 14 -25.00 6.01 11.80
N SER A 15 -25.96 5.19 12.17
CA SER A 15 -26.04 3.78 11.84
C SER A 15 -26.20 3.60 10.32
N ARG A 16 -25.17 3.09 9.64
CA ARG A 16 -25.24 2.59 8.26
C ARG A 16 -25.77 1.15 8.27
N ARG A 17 -27.09 0.95 8.34
CA ARG A 17 -27.73 -0.30 7.91
C ARG A 17 -29.02 0.01 7.19
N ALA A 18 -29.08 -0.43 5.95
CA ALA A 18 -30.21 -0.65 5.08
C ALA A 18 -30.11 0.07 3.73
N PHE A 19 -29.39 -0.54 2.79
CA PHE A 19 -29.92 -0.71 1.44
C PHE A 19 -29.42 -2.05 0.87
N SER A 20 -30.39 -2.80 0.42
CA SER A 20 -30.45 -4.22 0.11
C SER A 20 -29.36 -4.75 -0.83
N ARG A 21 -28.83 -5.92 -0.42
CA ARG A 21 -28.25 -6.94 -1.30
C ARG A 21 -29.38 -7.59 -2.12
N HIS A 22 -29.25 -7.63 -3.44
CA HIS A 22 -29.73 -8.78 -4.25
C HIS A 22 -29.03 -8.85 -5.61
N ALA A 23 -28.56 -10.07 -5.87
CA ALA A 23 -28.28 -10.74 -7.14
C ALA A 23 -26.98 -10.38 -7.88
N LEU A 24 -26.00 -11.29 -7.90
CA LEU A 24 -25.93 -12.41 -8.85
C LEU A 24 -24.78 -13.35 -8.48
N LEU A 25 -25.13 -14.63 -8.48
CA LEU A 25 -24.30 -15.81 -8.26
C LEU A 25 -23.42 -16.13 -9.47
N ALA A 26 -22.32 -16.81 -9.13
CA ALA A 26 -21.57 -17.81 -9.89
C ALA A 26 -20.56 -17.33 -10.95
N PHE A 27 -19.27 -17.56 -10.71
CA PHE A 27 -18.51 -18.64 -11.33
C PHE A 27 -17.12 -18.75 -10.69
N SER A 28 -16.83 -19.97 -10.23
CA SER A 28 -15.54 -20.41 -9.73
C SER A 28 -14.54 -20.54 -10.87
N GLY A 29 -13.32 -20.07 -10.67
CA GLY A 29 -12.23 -20.27 -11.61
C GLY A 29 -10.91 -19.81 -10.99
N ALA A 30 -10.23 -20.72 -10.30
CA ALA A 30 -8.89 -20.51 -9.79
C ALA A 30 -7.91 -20.35 -10.96
N LEU A 31 -7.17 -19.23 -10.99
CA LEU A 31 -5.88 -19.14 -11.63
C LEU A 31 -5.05 -18.13 -10.86
N LEU A 32 -3.99 -18.65 -10.27
CA LEU A 32 -2.92 -17.94 -9.61
C LEU A 32 -2.25 -16.97 -10.60
N ALA A 33 -2.69 -15.73 -10.63
CA ALA A 33 -1.85 -14.64 -11.08
C ALA A 33 -1.37 -13.96 -9.82
N SER A 34 -0.11 -14.15 -9.47
CA SER A 34 0.62 -13.43 -8.45
C SER A 34 0.68 -11.94 -8.83
N ALA A 35 -0.40 -11.22 -8.57
CA ALA A 35 -0.37 -9.78 -8.55
C ALA A 35 0.34 -9.38 -7.25
N SER A 36 1.63 -9.12 -7.34
CA SER A 36 2.40 -8.42 -6.33
C SER A 36 1.69 -7.08 -6.06
N ALA A 37 0.86 -7.04 -5.02
CA ALA A 37 0.28 -5.80 -4.53
C ALA A 37 1.40 -5.01 -3.85
N ARG A 38 2.13 -4.24 -4.65
CA ARG A 38 2.99 -3.19 -4.12
C ARG A 38 2.07 -2.15 -3.49
N PRO A 39 2.38 -1.62 -2.32
CA PRO A 39 1.79 -0.37 -1.88
C PRO A 39 2.21 0.69 -2.90
N SER A 40 1.35 0.94 -3.88
CA SER A 40 1.52 2.08 -4.76
C SER A 40 1.43 3.31 -3.89
N SER A 41 2.36 4.25 -4.06
CA SER A 41 2.23 5.59 -3.51
C SER A 41 0.84 6.11 -3.90
N LEU A 42 -0.08 6.09 -2.93
CA LEU A 42 -1.43 6.60 -3.12
C LEU A 42 -1.30 8.12 -3.15
N HIS A 43 -1.18 8.65 -4.34
CA HIS A 43 -1.00 10.08 -4.57
C HIS A 43 -2.19 10.82 -3.97
N ALA A 44 -1.91 11.82 -3.15
CA ALA A 44 -2.92 12.72 -2.63
C ALA A 44 -3.79 13.22 -3.80
N GLN A 45 -5.10 13.06 -3.64
CA GLN A 45 -6.03 13.42 -4.70
C GLN A 45 -5.96 14.93 -4.92
N THR A 46 -5.79 15.34 -6.17
CA THR A 46 -6.03 16.72 -6.56
C THR A 46 -7.42 17.13 -6.08
N VAL A 47 -7.53 18.28 -5.46
CA VAL A 47 -8.83 18.87 -5.12
C VAL A 47 -9.53 19.26 -6.44
N ALA A 48 -10.12 18.26 -7.07
CA ALA A 48 -10.91 18.43 -8.26
C ALA A 48 -12.32 18.83 -7.85
N GLY A 49 -12.78 19.98 -8.30
CA GLY A 49 -14.08 20.47 -7.91
C GLY A 49 -15.19 19.88 -8.75
N LEU A 50 -16.07 19.10 -8.15
CA LEU A 50 -17.42 19.02 -8.67
C LEU A 50 -18.01 20.42 -8.59
N GLY A 51 -18.45 20.96 -9.70
CA GLY A 51 -19.01 22.27 -9.67
C GLY A 51 -18.08 23.39 -10.12
N ASP A 52 -16.95 23.06 -10.73
CA ASP A 52 -16.24 24.06 -11.52
C ASP A 52 -17.17 24.54 -12.65
N ASP A 53 -17.26 25.85 -12.78
CA ASP A 53 -18.00 26.51 -13.82
C ASP A 53 -17.09 27.52 -14.56
N ALA A 54 -17.49 27.92 -15.75
CA ALA A 54 -16.76 28.90 -16.52
C ALA A 54 -17.15 30.35 -16.17
N ILE A 55 -17.71 30.58 -14.97
CA ILE A 55 -18.11 31.93 -14.52
C ILE A 55 -16.86 32.70 -14.06
N PRO A 56 -16.48 33.79 -14.75
CA PRO A 56 -15.37 34.62 -14.34
C PRO A 56 -15.70 35.40 -13.05
N LEU A 57 -14.73 35.54 -12.19
CA LEU A 57 -14.86 36.41 -11.02
C LEU A 57 -14.83 37.87 -11.49
N PRO A 58 -15.81 38.74 -11.11
CA PRO A 58 -15.85 40.14 -11.51
C PRO A 58 -14.58 40.90 -11.12
N LYS A 59 -14.19 41.90 -11.93
CA LYS A 59 -13.04 42.77 -11.65
C LYS A 59 -13.13 43.36 -10.26
N GLY A 60 -12.05 43.26 -9.47
CA GLY A 60 -11.95 43.77 -8.08
C GLY A 60 -12.66 42.91 -7.04
N SER A 61 -13.44 41.89 -7.46
CA SER A 61 -14.07 40.96 -6.54
C SER A 61 -13.07 39.95 -6.03
N LYS A 62 -13.25 39.55 -4.75
CA LYS A 62 -12.49 38.47 -4.10
C LYS A 62 -13.45 37.36 -3.76
N ARG A 63 -12.99 36.12 -3.87
CA ARG A 63 -13.68 34.91 -3.42
C ARG A 63 -12.80 34.15 -2.45
N PHE A 64 -13.30 33.96 -1.25
CA PHE A 64 -12.72 33.09 -0.24
C PHE A 64 -13.41 31.73 -0.32
N LEU A 65 -12.61 30.68 -0.25
CA LEU A 65 -13.07 29.30 -0.31
C LEU A 65 -12.56 28.56 0.91
N ILE A 66 -13.46 27.90 1.61
CA ILE A 66 -13.18 26.96 2.68
C ILE A 66 -13.91 25.67 2.31
N SER A 67 -13.20 24.55 2.28
CA SER A 67 -13.82 23.29 1.92
C SER A 67 -13.33 22.18 2.85
N GLY A 68 -14.15 21.15 3.05
CA GLY A 68 -13.78 19.87 3.61
C GLY A 68 -14.03 18.79 2.56
N LEU A 69 -13.06 17.93 2.35
CA LEU A 69 -13.16 16.77 1.50
C LEU A 69 -12.73 15.55 2.31
N TRP A 70 -13.60 14.55 2.40
CA TRP A 70 -13.37 13.30 3.11
C TRP A 70 -13.39 12.16 2.11
N ASN A 71 -12.27 11.45 2.01
CA ASN A 71 -12.09 10.31 1.14
C ASN A 71 -11.92 9.06 2.00
N ASP A 72 -12.68 8.02 1.71
CA ASP A 72 -12.59 6.73 2.38
C ASP A 72 -12.48 5.62 1.35
N TRP A 73 -11.57 4.66 1.57
CA TRP A 73 -11.51 3.43 0.77
C TRP A 73 -10.93 2.27 1.56
N ASP A 74 -11.51 1.10 1.37
CA ASP A 74 -11.11 -0.19 1.92
C ASP A 74 -10.77 -1.22 0.83
N ALA A 75 -10.84 -0.78 -0.43
CA ALA A 75 -10.68 -1.65 -1.58
C ALA A 75 -10.00 -0.92 -2.74
N VAL A 76 -9.43 -1.71 -3.65
CA VAL A 76 -8.80 -1.27 -4.90
C VAL A 76 -9.36 -2.05 -6.09
N TYR A 77 -9.26 -1.44 -7.27
CA TYR A 77 -9.54 -2.12 -8.54
C TYR A 77 -8.27 -2.76 -9.06
N THR A 78 -8.30 -4.06 -9.27
CA THR A 78 -7.20 -4.85 -9.83
C THR A 78 -7.60 -5.48 -11.16
N PRO A 79 -6.67 -5.76 -12.09
CA PRO A 79 -6.97 -6.49 -13.31
C PRO A 79 -7.62 -7.84 -12.99
N ALA A 80 -8.65 -8.21 -13.75
CA ALA A 80 -9.25 -9.53 -13.68
C ALA A 80 -8.59 -10.47 -14.70
N ALA A 81 -8.46 -11.75 -14.36
CA ALA A 81 -7.87 -12.76 -15.25
C ALA A 81 -8.64 -12.92 -16.58
N THR A 82 -9.94 -12.62 -16.58
CA THR A 82 -10.82 -12.70 -17.76
C THR A 82 -10.92 -11.39 -18.55
N GLY A 83 -10.06 -10.42 -18.25
CA GLY A 83 -10.17 -9.05 -18.76
C GLY A 83 -11.11 -8.19 -17.91
N GLY A 84 -10.92 -6.86 -17.97
CA GLY A 84 -11.63 -5.91 -17.11
C GLY A 84 -10.98 -5.73 -15.73
N SER A 85 -11.77 -5.35 -14.72
CA SER A 85 -11.28 -5.14 -13.36
C SER A 85 -12.21 -5.73 -12.30
N THR A 86 -11.63 -6.14 -11.18
CA THR A 86 -12.35 -6.60 -10.00
C THR A 86 -12.02 -5.69 -8.81
N ARG A 87 -13.00 -5.47 -7.94
CA ARG A 87 -12.79 -4.81 -6.66
C ARG A 87 -12.28 -5.82 -5.64
N ARG A 88 -11.12 -5.54 -5.03
CA ARG A 88 -10.52 -6.38 -3.97
C ARG A 88 -10.28 -5.54 -2.72
N PRO A 89 -10.34 -6.15 -1.51
CA PRO A 89 -9.90 -5.48 -0.28
C PRO A 89 -8.49 -4.92 -0.42
N LEU A 90 -8.22 -3.78 0.21
CA LEU A 90 -6.95 -3.03 0.06
C LEU A 90 -5.71 -3.89 0.32
N LEU A 91 -5.72 -4.71 1.37
CA LEU A 91 -4.64 -5.63 1.71
C LEU A 91 -4.97 -7.10 1.39
N GLY A 92 -6.00 -7.34 0.60
CA GLY A 92 -6.50 -8.71 0.31
C GLY A 92 -5.48 -9.61 -0.39
N ALA A 93 -4.46 -9.04 -1.05
CA ALA A 93 -3.38 -9.80 -1.66
C ALA A 93 -2.42 -10.43 -0.62
N LEU A 94 -2.39 -9.91 0.60
CA LEU A 94 -1.59 -10.44 1.71
C LEU A 94 -2.35 -11.52 2.51
N ALA A 95 -3.68 -11.56 2.38
CA ALA A 95 -4.48 -12.56 3.07
C ALA A 95 -4.25 -13.95 2.46
N THR A 96 -3.87 -14.90 3.31
CA THR A 96 -3.56 -16.27 2.89
C THR A 96 -3.80 -17.28 4.01
N SER A 97 -4.15 -18.50 3.66
CA SER A 97 -4.20 -19.60 4.61
C SER A 97 -2.81 -20.15 4.99
N ASN A 98 -1.77 -19.77 4.23
CA ASN A 98 -0.39 -20.19 4.42
C ASN A 98 0.58 -19.02 4.24
N ALA A 99 0.95 -18.35 5.32
CA ALA A 99 1.97 -17.32 5.33
C ALA A 99 3.37 -17.98 5.36
N GLY A 100 3.85 -18.36 4.20
CA GLY A 100 5.16 -18.97 3.97
C GLY A 100 6.08 -18.07 3.16
N VAL A 101 6.93 -18.69 2.32
CA VAL A 101 7.93 -18.00 1.49
C VAL A 101 7.30 -17.01 0.51
N ALA A 102 6.07 -17.24 0.06
CA ALA A 102 5.37 -16.30 -0.82
C ALA A 102 5.10 -14.94 -0.15
N ILE A 103 4.88 -14.92 1.18
CA ILE A 103 4.70 -13.70 1.96
C ILE A 103 6.04 -13.20 2.52
N PHE A 104 6.91 -14.10 2.97
CA PHE A 104 8.21 -13.81 3.57
C PHE A 104 9.35 -14.45 2.76
N PRO A 105 9.76 -13.85 1.62
CA PRO A 105 10.76 -14.44 0.71
C PRO A 105 12.11 -14.74 1.38
N GLN A 106 12.47 -14.00 2.42
CA GLN A 106 13.70 -14.24 3.20
C GLN A 106 13.72 -15.59 3.91
N LEU A 107 12.58 -16.28 4.04
CA LEU A 107 12.51 -17.63 4.58
C LEU A 107 12.83 -18.74 3.57
N ALA A 108 13.12 -18.40 2.30
CA ALA A 108 13.39 -19.40 1.25
C ALA A 108 14.58 -20.31 1.59
N SER A 109 15.67 -19.75 2.14
CA SER A 109 16.83 -20.51 2.58
C SER A 109 16.50 -21.44 3.75
N THR A 110 15.65 -20.99 4.67
CA THR A 110 15.16 -21.81 5.80
C THR A 110 14.33 -22.98 5.30
N GLU A 111 13.42 -22.73 4.35
CA GLU A 111 12.62 -23.80 3.74
C GLU A 111 13.49 -24.84 3.03
N ALA A 112 14.49 -24.39 2.25
CA ALA A 112 15.44 -25.29 1.59
C ALA A 112 16.24 -26.13 2.61
N GLY A 113 16.70 -25.52 3.72
CA GLY A 113 17.34 -26.24 4.83
C GLY A 113 16.42 -27.27 5.47
N LEU A 114 15.14 -26.92 5.68
CA LEU A 114 14.15 -27.86 6.23
C LEU A 114 13.81 -29.00 5.27
N ARG A 115 13.78 -28.79 3.95
CA ARG A 115 13.66 -29.87 2.97
C ARG A 115 14.80 -30.87 3.10
N THR A 116 16.02 -30.40 3.26
CA THR A 116 17.20 -31.24 3.51
C THR A 116 17.07 -32.01 4.83
N LEU A 117 16.66 -31.35 5.92
CA LEU A 117 16.56 -31.94 7.23
C LEU A 117 15.40 -32.90 7.40
N THR A 118 14.29 -32.68 6.72
CA THR A 118 13.10 -33.54 6.77
C THR A 118 13.14 -34.68 5.75
N GLY A 119 14.02 -34.59 4.75
CA GLY A 119 14.02 -35.50 3.60
C GLY A 119 12.79 -35.34 2.68
N GLN A 120 12.00 -34.26 2.86
CA GLN A 120 10.76 -34.00 2.12
C GLN A 120 10.98 -32.86 1.11
N SER A 121 11.13 -33.17 -0.16
CA SER A 121 11.32 -32.15 -1.22
C SER A 121 10.12 -31.22 -1.39
N SER A 122 8.91 -31.67 -1.06
CA SER A 122 7.67 -30.89 -1.11
C SER A 122 7.36 -30.12 0.18
N PHE A 123 8.26 -30.14 1.19
CA PHE A 123 8.04 -29.38 2.41
C PHE A 123 7.85 -27.90 2.11
N ALA A 124 6.74 -27.34 2.57
CA ALA A 124 6.43 -25.91 2.51
C ALA A 124 6.36 -25.34 3.93
N LEU A 125 7.15 -24.30 4.18
CA LEU A 125 7.17 -23.59 5.44
C LEU A 125 5.89 -22.78 5.60
N SER A 126 5.28 -22.83 6.80
CA SER A 126 4.08 -22.10 7.14
C SER A 126 4.14 -21.49 8.53
N LEU A 127 3.93 -20.19 8.61
CA LEU A 127 3.66 -19.47 9.88
C LEU A 127 2.17 -19.56 10.27
N GLY A 128 1.33 -20.15 9.41
CA GLY A 128 -0.12 -20.25 9.54
C GLY A 128 -0.88 -19.25 8.69
N ALA A 129 -2.14 -19.02 8.99
CA ALA A 129 -3.00 -18.11 8.24
C ALA A 129 -2.68 -16.64 8.56
N LEU A 130 -2.65 -15.79 7.54
CA LEU A 130 -2.55 -14.34 7.66
C LEU A 130 -3.86 -13.71 7.20
N ASP A 131 -4.57 -13.06 8.12
CA ASP A 131 -5.68 -12.16 7.82
C ASP A 131 -5.14 -10.75 7.61
N ALA A 132 -5.54 -10.12 6.51
CA ALA A 132 -5.10 -8.78 6.17
C ALA A 132 -6.30 -7.91 5.77
N THR A 133 -6.50 -6.82 6.48
CA THR A 133 -7.52 -5.81 6.17
C THR A 133 -6.91 -4.42 6.28
N GLY A 134 -7.32 -3.52 5.39
CA GLY A 134 -6.86 -2.15 5.36
C GLY A 134 -8.00 -1.18 5.07
N GLU A 135 -7.96 -0.02 5.69
CA GLU A 135 -8.84 1.10 5.44
C GLU A 135 -8.01 2.39 5.45
N VAL A 136 -8.21 3.23 4.44
CA VAL A 136 -7.58 4.54 4.40
C VAL A 136 -8.66 5.60 4.47
N ARG A 137 -8.42 6.59 5.34
CA ARG A 137 -9.24 7.79 5.49
C ARG A 137 -8.37 9.00 5.26
N GLN A 138 -8.81 9.87 4.37
CA GLN A 138 -8.12 11.11 4.11
C GLN A 138 -9.08 12.28 4.23
N SER A 139 -8.73 13.25 5.07
CA SER A 139 -9.44 14.51 5.21
C SER A 139 -8.59 15.63 4.62
N ILE A 140 -9.16 16.41 3.71
CA ILE A 140 -8.49 17.54 3.08
C ILE A 140 -9.32 18.79 3.36
N ALA A 141 -8.68 19.82 3.89
CA ALA A 141 -9.27 21.13 4.12
C ALA A 141 -8.60 22.18 3.22
N PRO A 142 -9.06 22.35 1.96
CA PRO A 142 -8.52 23.37 1.08
C PRO A 142 -9.00 24.75 1.50
N LEU A 143 -8.05 25.67 1.66
CA LEU A 143 -8.28 27.11 1.85
C LEU A 143 -7.89 27.83 0.56
N GLY A 144 -8.77 28.62 0.02
CA GLY A 144 -8.53 29.28 -1.26
C GLY A 144 -8.90 30.74 -1.28
N VAL A 145 -8.12 31.53 -2.00
CA VAL A 145 -8.41 32.93 -2.30
C VAL A 145 -8.33 33.13 -3.81
N SER A 146 -9.34 33.76 -4.37
CA SER A 146 -9.36 34.16 -5.80
C SER A 146 -9.61 35.65 -5.93
N LEU A 147 -8.95 36.28 -6.91
CA LEU A 147 -9.07 37.72 -7.21
C LEU A 147 -9.39 37.91 -8.69
N GLY A 148 -10.46 38.62 -8.99
CA GLY A 148 -10.79 39.09 -10.35
C GLY A 148 -9.93 40.28 -10.74
N LEU A 149 -8.95 40.08 -11.63
CA LEU A 149 -8.03 41.13 -12.08
C LEU A 149 -8.67 41.98 -13.18
N THR A 150 -9.31 41.32 -14.11
CA THR A 150 -10.03 41.98 -15.23
C THR A 150 -11.43 41.37 -15.39
N ARG A 151 -12.17 41.77 -16.37
CA ARG A 151 -13.47 41.13 -16.71
C ARG A 151 -13.33 39.70 -17.21
N ARG A 152 -12.12 39.28 -17.62
CA ARG A 152 -11.85 37.95 -18.19
C ARG A 152 -10.78 37.15 -17.43
N LEU A 153 -9.96 37.81 -16.60
CA LEU A 153 -8.81 37.20 -15.93
C LEU A 153 -9.01 37.21 -14.42
N SER A 154 -8.81 36.07 -13.80
CA SER A 154 -8.73 35.93 -12.34
C SER A 154 -7.54 35.04 -11.96
N ILE A 155 -6.99 35.29 -10.78
CA ILE A 155 -5.95 34.45 -10.17
C ILE A 155 -6.50 33.76 -8.92
N ARG A 156 -5.95 32.60 -8.58
CA ARG A 156 -6.34 31.82 -7.41
C ARG A 156 -5.11 31.20 -6.75
N LEU A 157 -5.03 31.32 -5.45
CA LEU A 157 -4.15 30.58 -4.58
C LEU A 157 -4.98 29.55 -3.80
N LEU A 158 -4.52 28.30 -3.72
CA LEU A 158 -5.16 27.23 -2.96
C LEU A 158 -4.11 26.53 -2.10
N VAL A 159 -4.37 26.48 -0.79
CA VAL A 159 -3.51 25.84 0.22
C VAL A 159 -4.32 24.72 0.87
N PRO A 160 -4.05 23.44 0.63
CA PRO A 160 -4.73 22.35 1.29
C PRO A 160 -4.02 21.98 2.59
N TYR A 161 -4.78 21.79 3.68
CA TYR A 161 -4.34 21.04 4.83
C TYR A 161 -4.86 19.62 4.70
N VAL A 162 -3.99 18.63 4.82
CA VAL A 162 -4.32 17.21 4.57
C VAL A 162 -4.02 16.41 5.82
N GLU A 163 -4.93 15.55 6.20
CA GLU A 163 -4.74 14.50 7.19
C GLU A 163 -5.06 13.16 6.54
N SER A 164 -4.09 12.26 6.50
CA SER A 164 -4.23 10.89 6.04
C SER A 164 -4.08 9.93 7.21
N ARG A 165 -4.94 8.94 7.29
CA ARG A 165 -4.91 7.88 8.28
C ARG A 165 -5.09 6.54 7.57
N ASP A 166 -4.10 5.66 7.74
CA ASP A 166 -4.19 4.25 7.40
C ASP A 166 -4.50 3.42 8.64
N VAL A 167 -5.40 2.47 8.49
CA VAL A 167 -5.74 1.48 9.52
C VAL A 167 -5.52 0.12 8.93
N SER A 168 -4.33 -0.44 9.16
CA SER A 168 -3.92 -1.74 8.64
C SER A 168 -3.95 -2.78 9.76
N GLN A 169 -4.69 -3.87 9.57
CA GLN A 169 -4.72 -4.99 10.49
C GLN A 169 -4.15 -6.22 9.79
N LEU A 170 -3.02 -6.69 10.30
CA LEU A 170 -2.31 -7.88 9.84
C LEU A 170 -2.23 -8.85 11.01
N LEU A 171 -3.05 -9.90 10.98
CA LEU A 171 -3.24 -10.83 12.09
C LEU A 171 -2.83 -12.25 11.67
N LEU A 172 -1.74 -12.76 12.26
CA LEU A 172 -1.36 -14.17 12.11
C LEU A 172 -2.18 -15.05 13.06
N ASN A 173 -2.67 -16.17 12.55
CA ASN A 173 -3.32 -17.20 13.34
C ASN A 173 -4.44 -16.66 14.25
N ARG A 174 -5.30 -15.81 13.70
CA ARG A 174 -6.40 -15.19 14.44
C ARG A 174 -7.34 -16.22 15.06
N VAL A 175 -7.61 -17.32 14.35
CA VAL A 175 -8.47 -18.42 14.80
C VAL A 175 -7.75 -19.74 14.53
N GLY A 176 -7.20 -20.35 15.57
CA GLY A 176 -6.42 -21.57 15.43
C GLY A 176 -5.08 -21.35 14.71
N SER A 177 -4.31 -22.40 14.49
CA SER A 177 -3.06 -22.31 13.75
C SER A 177 -2.81 -23.53 12.89
N THR A 178 -2.43 -23.30 11.63
CA THR A 178 -1.91 -24.29 10.68
C THR A 178 -0.39 -24.16 10.51
N ALA A 179 0.28 -23.40 11.39
CA ALA A 179 1.72 -23.23 11.38
C ALA A 179 2.44 -24.58 11.56
N ASN A 180 3.51 -24.79 10.80
CA ASN A 180 4.44 -25.91 11.00
C ASN A 180 5.80 -25.47 11.53
N VAL A 181 6.03 -24.15 11.61
CA VAL A 181 7.18 -23.52 12.25
C VAL A 181 6.75 -22.48 13.28
N GLY A 182 7.63 -22.20 14.21
CA GLY A 182 7.43 -21.19 15.25
C GLY A 182 8.74 -20.45 15.55
N MET A 183 8.74 -19.63 16.58
CA MET A 183 9.89 -18.82 16.97
C MET A 183 11.08 -19.69 17.32
N ASN A 184 12.25 -19.41 16.74
CA ASN A 184 13.47 -20.13 17.07
C ASN A 184 13.87 -19.84 18.53
N PRO A 185 13.87 -20.86 19.43
CA PRO A 185 14.20 -20.63 20.82
C PRO A 185 15.64 -20.17 21.03
N ALA A 186 16.56 -20.47 20.11
CA ALA A 186 17.95 -20.04 20.20
C ALA A 186 18.13 -18.52 20.12
N TYR A 187 17.14 -17.79 19.56
CA TYR A 187 17.15 -16.32 19.46
C TYR A 187 16.86 -15.63 20.80
N ALA A 188 16.21 -16.32 21.74
CA ALA A 188 15.89 -15.70 23.02
C ALA A 188 17.17 -15.49 23.86
N ALA A 189 17.36 -14.26 24.34
CA ALA A 189 18.60 -13.88 25.05
C ALA A 189 18.85 -14.73 26.31
N SER A 190 17.90 -14.77 27.22
CA SER A 190 18.02 -15.48 28.51
C SER A 190 17.50 -16.92 28.43
N THR A 191 16.31 -17.13 27.87
CA THR A 191 15.67 -18.46 27.82
C THR A 191 16.21 -19.35 26.71
N GLY A 192 16.95 -18.79 25.75
CA GLY A 192 17.55 -19.53 24.62
C GLY A 192 18.84 -20.29 24.93
N VAL A 193 19.40 -20.15 26.14
CA VAL A 193 20.68 -20.80 26.49
C VAL A 193 20.60 -22.32 26.33
N ALA A 194 19.55 -22.94 26.82
CA ALA A 194 19.35 -24.40 26.71
C ALA A 194 19.25 -24.85 25.23
N ALA A 195 18.52 -24.11 24.41
CA ALA A 195 18.39 -24.40 22.98
C ALA A 195 19.74 -24.28 22.26
N ARG A 196 20.50 -23.21 22.53
CA ARG A 196 21.85 -23.03 21.97
C ARG A 196 22.80 -24.14 22.38
N SER A 197 22.77 -24.54 23.66
CA SER A 197 23.57 -25.65 24.17
C SER A 197 23.21 -26.96 23.48
N THR A 198 21.92 -27.29 23.38
CA THR A 198 21.43 -28.50 22.70
C THR A 198 21.86 -28.54 21.24
N ASN A 199 21.64 -27.43 20.51
CA ASN A 199 22.00 -27.33 19.10
C ASN A 199 23.52 -27.41 18.90
N GLY A 200 24.31 -26.75 19.75
CA GLY A 200 25.77 -26.80 19.72
C GLY A 200 26.33 -28.18 20.01
N ALA A 201 25.77 -28.88 20.99
CA ALA A 201 26.16 -30.27 21.31
C ALA A 201 25.90 -31.21 20.14
N LEU A 202 24.75 -31.09 19.46
CA LEU A 202 24.45 -31.89 18.26
C LEU A 202 25.42 -31.61 17.12
N LEU A 203 25.71 -30.34 16.84
CA LEU A 203 26.68 -29.96 15.81
C LEU A 203 28.06 -30.52 16.09
N SER A 204 28.52 -30.44 17.33
CA SER A 204 29.80 -31.02 17.77
C SER A 204 29.84 -32.55 17.62
N GLN A 205 28.74 -33.25 17.95
CA GLN A 205 28.63 -34.69 17.75
C GLN A 205 28.73 -35.08 16.28
N LEU A 206 28.06 -34.34 15.39
CA LEU A 206 28.11 -34.56 13.93
C LEU A 206 29.52 -34.30 13.37
N ASP A 207 30.16 -33.21 13.80
CA ASP A 207 31.52 -32.90 13.37
C ASP A 207 32.52 -33.99 13.84
N LEU A 208 32.41 -34.46 15.08
CA LEU A 208 33.22 -35.55 15.60
C LEU A 208 32.95 -36.87 14.86
N ALA A 209 31.67 -37.19 14.57
CA ALA A 209 31.32 -38.39 13.81
C ALA A 209 31.94 -38.39 12.40
N ARG A 210 31.87 -37.24 11.71
CA ARG A 210 32.48 -37.07 10.40
C ARG A 210 33.99 -37.21 10.43
N THR A 211 34.66 -36.58 11.42
CA THR A 211 36.10 -36.68 11.61
C THR A 211 36.52 -38.13 11.88
N ARG A 212 35.81 -38.83 12.75
CA ARG A 212 36.10 -40.23 13.07
C ARG A 212 35.92 -41.15 11.84
N LEU A 213 34.80 -41.01 11.10
CA LEU A 213 34.57 -41.82 9.91
C LEU A 213 35.61 -41.54 8.83
N THR A 214 36.04 -40.29 8.63
CA THR A 214 37.13 -39.93 7.71
C THR A 214 38.44 -40.63 8.12
N ALA A 215 38.80 -40.59 9.39
CA ALA A 215 39.97 -41.28 9.92
C ALA A 215 39.90 -42.79 9.70
N GLU A 216 38.73 -43.41 9.96
CA GLU A 216 38.51 -44.82 9.74
C GLU A 216 38.60 -45.23 8.26
N ILE A 217 38.06 -44.45 7.35
CA ILE A 217 38.19 -44.68 5.89
C ILE A 217 39.67 -44.63 5.50
N THR A 218 40.43 -43.64 5.98
CA THR A 218 41.87 -43.53 5.70
C THR A 218 42.63 -44.68 6.27
N ARG A 219 42.38 -45.05 7.53
CA ARG A 219 43.02 -46.21 8.22
C ARG A 219 42.76 -47.50 7.45
N CYS A 220 41.50 -47.76 7.06
CA CYS A 220 41.09 -49.01 6.44
C CYS A 220 41.48 -49.13 4.96
N ALA A 221 41.95 -48.07 4.33
CA ALA A 221 42.48 -48.07 2.95
C ALA A 221 43.83 -48.81 2.86
N SER A 222 44.66 -48.77 3.95
CA SER A 222 46.01 -49.28 3.96
C SER A 222 46.23 -50.49 4.88
N THR A 223 45.20 -50.98 5.59
CA THR A 223 45.33 -52.06 6.55
C THR A 223 44.14 -53.04 6.54
N THR A 224 44.39 -54.31 6.86
CA THR A 224 43.40 -55.35 7.09
C THR A 224 43.03 -55.53 8.57
N ALA A 225 43.33 -54.53 9.40
CA ALA A 225 43.07 -54.56 10.83
C ALA A 225 41.59 -54.83 11.16
N THR A 226 41.35 -55.39 12.32
CA THR A 226 40.03 -55.66 12.89
C THR A 226 39.18 -54.40 12.89
N GLY A 227 37.91 -54.47 12.46
CA GLY A 227 36.96 -53.36 12.36
C GLY A 227 36.94 -52.64 11.00
N CYS A 228 37.80 -53.05 10.04
CA CYS A 228 37.81 -52.44 8.71
C CYS A 228 36.87 -53.12 7.71
N ASP A 229 36.27 -54.28 8.06
CA ASP A 229 35.49 -55.07 7.08
C ASP A 229 34.27 -54.34 6.54
N ALA A 230 33.52 -53.64 7.41
CA ALA A 230 32.36 -52.87 6.99
C ALA A 230 32.73 -51.70 6.02
N ILE A 231 33.85 -51.04 6.30
CA ILE A 231 34.33 -49.93 5.45
C ILE A 231 34.86 -50.44 4.11
N ARG A 232 35.68 -51.49 4.11
CA ARG A 232 36.22 -52.08 2.89
C ARG A 232 35.14 -52.65 1.98
N ALA A 233 34.11 -53.28 2.57
CA ALA A 233 32.98 -53.80 1.82
C ALA A 233 32.16 -52.69 1.17
N ASN A 234 32.13 -51.49 1.74
CA ASN A 234 31.23 -50.41 1.31
C ASN A 234 31.87 -49.01 1.42
N VAL A 235 33.08 -48.80 0.87
CA VAL A 235 33.77 -47.49 0.91
C VAL A 235 32.91 -46.37 0.31
N GLY A 236 32.21 -46.62 -0.82
CA GLY A 236 31.33 -45.66 -1.44
C GLY A 236 30.16 -45.23 -0.53
N ALA A 237 29.59 -46.15 0.23
CA ALA A 237 28.53 -45.83 1.19
C ALA A 237 29.06 -44.98 2.37
N ALA A 238 30.27 -45.28 2.86
CA ALA A 238 30.91 -44.48 3.90
C ALA A 238 31.21 -43.06 3.44
N GLN A 239 31.68 -42.89 2.19
CA GLN A 239 31.88 -41.54 1.59
C GLN A 239 30.57 -40.79 1.37
N ALA A 240 29.52 -41.46 0.85
CA ALA A 240 28.20 -40.88 0.69
C ALA A 240 27.59 -40.44 2.06
N LEU A 241 27.83 -41.20 3.13
CA LEU A 241 27.43 -40.82 4.49
C LEU A 241 28.12 -39.54 4.96
N LEU A 242 29.43 -39.35 4.68
CA LEU A 242 30.15 -38.13 5.00
C LEU A 242 29.54 -36.91 4.30
N ILE A 243 29.17 -37.03 3.01
CA ILE A 243 28.54 -35.97 2.25
C ILE A 243 27.18 -35.65 2.84
N ARG A 244 26.33 -36.66 3.08
CA ARG A 244 24.99 -36.48 3.65
C ARG A 244 25.05 -35.88 5.07
N ALA A 245 25.91 -36.34 5.91
CA ALA A 245 26.13 -35.80 7.27
C ALA A 245 26.63 -34.35 7.22
N GLY A 246 27.49 -34.00 6.26
CA GLY A 246 27.93 -32.63 6.00
C GLY A 246 26.78 -31.72 5.63
N ALA A 247 25.94 -32.12 4.68
CA ALA A 247 24.75 -31.38 4.29
C ALA A 247 23.78 -31.19 5.47
N THR A 248 23.49 -32.23 6.21
CA THR A 248 22.64 -32.19 7.42
C THR A 248 23.19 -31.23 8.48
N ARG A 249 24.48 -31.32 8.76
CA ARG A 249 25.16 -30.42 9.71
C ARG A 249 25.04 -28.97 9.31
N THR A 250 25.26 -28.65 8.02
CA THR A 250 25.14 -27.32 7.49
C THR A 250 23.70 -26.80 7.58
N ALA A 251 22.72 -27.63 7.25
CA ALA A 251 21.32 -27.30 7.36
C ALA A 251 20.86 -27.06 8.81
N ILE A 252 21.35 -27.88 9.76
CA ILE A 252 21.09 -27.67 11.22
C ILE A 252 21.64 -26.31 11.66
N ALA A 253 22.87 -25.96 11.29
CA ALA A 253 23.47 -24.68 11.65
C ALA A 253 22.70 -23.50 11.06
N ALA A 254 22.27 -23.60 9.79
CA ALA A 254 21.52 -22.56 9.11
C ALA A 254 20.10 -22.38 9.62
N VAL A 255 19.43 -23.48 10.05
CA VAL A 255 18.04 -23.40 10.53
C VAL A 255 17.97 -23.15 12.04
N TYR A 256 18.72 -23.93 12.85
CA TYR A 256 18.60 -23.92 14.30
C TYR A 256 19.70 -23.10 15.01
N GLY A 257 20.57 -22.46 14.27
CA GLY A 257 21.54 -21.50 14.81
C GLY A 257 20.87 -20.33 15.52
N ASP A 258 21.63 -19.60 16.32
CA ASP A 258 21.21 -18.32 16.88
C ASP A 258 21.45 -17.15 15.90
N ALA A 259 21.05 -15.94 16.29
CA ALA A 259 21.24 -14.74 15.48
C ALA A 259 22.71 -14.46 15.13
N LYS A 260 23.65 -14.77 16.04
CA LYS A 260 25.09 -14.55 15.84
C LYS A 260 25.67 -15.56 14.85
N ALA A 261 25.16 -16.79 14.87
CA ALA A 261 25.55 -17.85 13.94
C ALA A 261 24.81 -17.77 12.59
N GLY A 262 23.95 -16.76 12.39
CA GLY A 262 23.18 -16.61 11.15
C GLY A 262 22.08 -17.64 10.97
N GLY A 263 21.56 -18.21 12.06
CA GLY A 263 20.44 -19.14 12.05
C GLY A 263 19.14 -18.49 11.56
N ALA A 264 18.11 -19.30 11.34
CA ALA A 264 16.81 -18.80 10.92
C ALA A 264 15.98 -18.27 12.11
N PRO A 265 15.14 -17.24 11.92
CA PRO A 265 14.26 -16.73 12.98
C PRO A 265 13.16 -17.71 13.38
N VAL A 266 12.93 -18.74 12.57
CA VAL A 266 11.90 -19.77 12.78
C VAL A 266 12.48 -21.18 12.62
N VAL A 267 11.92 -22.11 13.42
CA VAL A 267 12.26 -23.54 13.38
C VAL A 267 10.96 -24.36 13.45
N PRO A 268 10.99 -25.65 13.09
CA PRO A 268 9.84 -26.54 13.26
C PRO A 268 9.29 -26.54 14.69
N ILE A 269 7.96 -26.66 14.81
CA ILE A 269 7.28 -26.78 16.10
C ILE A 269 7.74 -28.08 16.79
N ALA A 270 8.10 -28.02 18.07
CA ALA A 270 8.75 -29.07 18.82
C ALA A 270 8.04 -30.44 18.74
N ASN A 271 6.70 -30.44 18.74
CA ASN A 271 5.87 -31.65 18.65
C ASN A 271 5.22 -31.84 17.28
N GLY A 272 5.65 -31.06 16.26
CA GLY A 272 5.11 -31.13 14.91
C GLY A 272 5.77 -32.22 14.06
N SER A 273 5.10 -32.58 12.96
CA SER A 273 5.58 -33.61 12.02
C SER A 273 6.94 -33.27 11.41
N ALA A 274 7.20 -31.98 11.12
CA ALA A 274 8.49 -31.54 10.59
C ALA A 274 9.64 -31.78 11.58
N GLN A 275 9.44 -31.46 12.86
CA GLN A 275 10.45 -31.74 13.89
C GLN A 275 10.66 -33.25 14.13
N ALA A 276 9.58 -34.03 14.02
CA ALA A 276 9.67 -35.49 14.07
C ALA A 276 10.51 -36.04 12.91
N ALA A 277 10.31 -35.52 11.69
CA ALA A 277 11.10 -35.88 10.51
C ALA A 277 12.60 -35.51 10.69
N VAL A 278 12.90 -34.32 11.22
CA VAL A 278 14.29 -33.95 11.56
C VAL A 278 14.92 -34.90 12.54
N ARG A 279 14.20 -35.30 13.62
CA ARG A 279 14.67 -36.31 14.59
C ARG A 279 14.95 -37.65 13.90
N ALA A 280 14.06 -38.10 13.03
CA ALA A 280 14.23 -39.34 12.28
C ALA A 280 15.47 -39.31 11.39
N THR A 281 15.73 -38.20 10.70
CA THR A 281 16.95 -38.02 9.90
C THR A 281 18.21 -38.14 10.71
N ILE A 282 18.25 -37.55 11.93
CA ILE A 282 19.40 -37.64 12.84
C ILE A 282 19.54 -39.04 13.38
N ALA A 283 18.46 -39.72 13.74
CA ALA A 283 18.46 -41.11 14.17
C ALA A 283 19.00 -42.06 13.08
N THR A 284 18.60 -41.86 11.82
CA THR A 284 19.15 -42.59 10.67
C THR A 284 20.65 -42.36 10.53
N LEU A 285 21.11 -41.09 10.59
CA LEU A 285 22.55 -40.81 10.54
C LEU A 285 23.31 -41.52 11.68
N ARG A 286 22.79 -41.52 12.91
CA ARG A 286 23.36 -42.23 14.04
C ARG A 286 23.52 -43.72 13.72
N THR A 287 22.49 -44.37 13.22
CA THR A 287 22.50 -45.78 12.82
C THR A 287 23.52 -46.05 11.72
N ASP A 288 23.52 -45.19 10.67
CA ASP A 288 24.44 -45.35 9.57
C ASP A 288 25.91 -45.17 9.99
N PHE A 289 26.22 -44.23 10.88
CA PHE A 289 27.56 -44.07 11.46
C PHE A 289 27.96 -45.28 12.28
N ALA A 290 27.03 -45.87 13.06
CA ALA A 290 27.27 -47.04 13.86
C ALA A 290 27.64 -48.27 13.02
N THR A 291 27.12 -48.44 11.80
CA THR A 291 27.49 -49.52 10.86
C THR A 291 28.97 -49.48 10.51
N PHE A 292 29.60 -48.30 10.59
CA PHE A 292 31.04 -48.10 10.34
C PHE A 292 31.84 -47.93 11.64
N GLY A 293 31.28 -48.32 12.79
CA GLY A 293 31.97 -48.30 14.09
C GLY A 293 32.02 -46.93 14.77
N VAL A 294 31.31 -45.90 14.26
CA VAL A 294 31.26 -44.55 14.83
C VAL A 294 29.98 -44.39 15.64
N THR A 295 30.08 -44.32 16.97
CA THR A 295 28.94 -44.37 17.93
C THR A 295 28.84 -43.13 18.83
N ASN A 296 29.44 -42.00 18.47
CA ASN A 296 29.50 -40.80 19.31
C ASN A 296 28.24 -39.90 19.22
N ILE A 297 27.29 -40.19 18.33
CA ILE A 297 26.01 -39.48 18.30
C ILE A 297 25.11 -40.13 19.34
N VAL A 298 24.69 -39.36 20.36
CA VAL A 298 23.88 -39.88 21.44
C VAL A 298 22.47 -40.21 21.00
N GLU A 299 21.83 -41.15 21.68
CA GLU A 299 20.45 -41.52 21.43
C GLU A 299 19.51 -40.35 21.74
N GLY A 300 18.50 -40.12 20.86
CA GLY A 300 17.56 -39.02 21.02
C GLY A 300 18.13 -37.64 20.75
N ALA A 301 19.38 -37.52 20.28
CA ALA A 301 19.95 -36.24 19.89
C ALA A 301 19.07 -35.57 18.82
N ALA A 302 18.71 -34.32 19.05
CA ALA A 302 17.90 -33.52 18.13
C ALA A 302 18.09 -32.03 18.41
N PRO A 303 17.93 -31.16 17.42
CA PRO A 303 17.94 -29.73 17.67
C PRO A 303 16.64 -29.29 18.37
N ALA A 304 16.70 -28.13 19.05
CA ALA A 304 15.57 -27.58 19.80
C ALA A 304 14.50 -27.03 18.88
N GLY A 305 13.31 -27.62 18.88
CA GLY A 305 12.15 -27.12 18.14
C GLY A 305 11.46 -25.96 18.85
N ALA A 306 10.59 -25.25 18.12
CA ALA A 306 9.82 -24.13 18.64
C ALA A 306 8.74 -24.60 19.63
N SER A 307 8.64 -23.92 20.75
CA SER A 307 7.54 -24.08 21.72
C SER A 307 6.46 -23.04 21.55
N THR A 308 6.72 -21.97 20.79
CA THR A 308 5.84 -20.82 20.61
C THR A 308 5.68 -20.50 19.14
N ILE A 309 4.42 -20.33 18.71
CA ILE A 309 4.07 -19.86 17.37
C ILE A 309 3.80 -18.35 17.38
N TYR A 310 3.79 -17.74 16.20
CA TYR A 310 3.33 -16.36 16.05
C TYR A 310 1.80 -16.32 16.13
N GLY A 311 1.27 -15.58 17.09
CA GLY A 311 -0.16 -15.30 17.25
C GLY A 311 -0.58 -14.00 16.54
N PRO A 312 -1.76 -13.46 16.85
CA PRO A 312 -2.32 -12.28 16.15
C PRO A 312 -1.42 -11.06 16.09
N GLY A 313 -0.61 -10.78 17.14
CA GLY A 313 0.39 -9.70 17.15
C GLY A 313 1.73 -10.06 16.49
N GLY A 314 1.81 -11.21 15.83
CA GLY A 314 3.07 -11.74 15.30
C GLY A 314 3.71 -10.87 14.23
N ILE A 315 2.94 -10.21 13.38
CA ILE A 315 3.47 -9.32 12.33
C ILE A 315 4.25 -8.15 12.91
N SER A 316 3.74 -7.47 13.93
CA SER A 316 4.46 -6.37 14.57
C SER A 316 5.79 -6.84 15.18
N ARG A 317 5.82 -8.06 15.72
CA ARG A 317 7.04 -8.68 16.24
C ARG A 317 8.02 -9.03 15.12
N ILE A 318 7.53 -9.60 14.02
CA ILE A 318 8.34 -9.92 12.83
C ILE A 318 8.99 -8.65 12.27
N VAL A 319 8.23 -7.59 12.12
CA VAL A 319 8.71 -6.30 11.58
C VAL A 319 9.72 -5.63 12.50
N GLY A 320 9.53 -5.71 13.81
CA GLY A 320 10.47 -5.15 14.80
C GLY A 320 11.73 -5.97 15.04
N ASP A 321 11.83 -7.18 14.49
CA ASP A 321 12.96 -8.10 14.73
C ASP A 321 13.92 -8.08 13.53
N THR A 322 15.14 -7.58 13.78
CA THR A 322 16.21 -7.48 12.77
C THR A 322 16.62 -8.83 12.17
N ALA A 323 16.31 -9.95 12.82
CA ALA A 323 16.54 -11.29 12.29
C ALA A 323 15.79 -11.58 11.00
N TRP A 324 14.67 -10.90 10.79
CA TRP A 324 13.85 -11.04 9.59
C TRP A 324 14.35 -10.23 8.41
N LYS A 325 15.30 -9.30 8.65
CA LYS A 325 15.92 -8.46 7.60
C LYS A 325 14.89 -7.77 6.68
N LEU A 326 13.76 -7.34 7.25
CA LEU A 326 12.75 -6.60 6.50
C LEU A 326 13.26 -5.21 6.14
N GLY A 327 12.84 -4.69 4.99
CA GLY A 327 13.24 -3.37 4.52
C GLY A 327 12.52 -2.22 5.23
N TYR A 328 11.46 -2.51 5.97
CA TYR A 328 10.66 -1.52 6.68
C TYR A 328 10.81 -1.64 8.18
N GLY A 329 10.90 -0.49 8.85
CA GLY A 329 10.99 -0.44 10.32
C GLY A 329 9.64 -0.52 11.02
N ARG A 330 8.54 -0.36 10.24
CA ARG A 330 7.19 -0.30 10.78
C ARG A 330 6.19 -0.81 9.76
N VAL A 331 5.18 -1.52 10.24
CA VAL A 331 4.00 -1.94 9.47
C VAL A 331 2.79 -1.85 10.40
N GLY A 332 1.78 -1.08 10.04
CA GLY A 332 0.58 -0.91 10.87
C GLY A 332 -0.10 0.43 10.68
N ASN A 333 -0.90 0.82 11.68
CA ASN A 333 -1.66 2.06 11.62
C ASN A 333 -0.76 3.28 11.56
N THR A 334 -0.97 4.13 10.56
CA THR A 334 -0.24 5.38 10.40
C THR A 334 -1.17 6.59 10.37
N ARG A 335 -0.64 7.72 10.75
CA ARG A 335 -1.30 9.01 10.64
C ARG A 335 -0.28 10.05 10.22
N ARG A 336 -0.62 10.79 9.17
CA ARG A 336 0.16 11.92 8.71
C ARG A 336 -0.73 13.12 8.51
N ALA A 337 -0.28 14.30 8.92
CA ALA A 337 -1.01 15.54 8.72
C ALA A 337 -0.03 16.68 8.41
N GLY A 338 -0.46 17.61 7.55
CA GLY A 338 0.35 18.76 7.19
C GLY A 338 -0.24 19.54 6.02
N ILE A 339 0.52 20.54 5.58
CA ILE A 339 0.20 21.28 4.36
C ILE A 339 0.53 20.38 3.17
N GLY A 340 -0.46 20.19 2.29
CA GLY A 340 -0.27 19.52 1.00
C GLY A 340 0.36 20.44 -0.05
N ASP A 341 0.26 20.06 -1.32
CA ASP A 341 0.83 20.86 -2.40
C ASP A 341 -0.02 22.10 -2.69
N ILE A 342 0.64 23.25 -2.79
CA ILE A 342 0.01 24.56 -2.98
C ILE A 342 -0.15 24.84 -4.46
N ASP A 343 -1.38 25.23 -4.89
CA ASP A 343 -1.69 25.57 -6.28
C ASP A 343 -1.84 27.09 -6.46
N LEU A 344 -1.10 27.66 -7.42
CA LEU A 344 -1.28 29.01 -7.92
C LEU A 344 -1.74 28.95 -9.39
N THR A 345 -2.94 29.48 -9.67
CA THR A 345 -3.56 29.37 -10.99
C THR A 345 -4.08 30.71 -11.50
N ALA A 346 -4.05 30.89 -12.80
CA ALA A 346 -4.70 31.99 -13.52
C ALA A 346 -5.79 31.40 -14.42
N SER A 347 -6.98 32.00 -14.39
CA SER A 347 -8.13 31.59 -15.20
C SER A 347 -8.51 32.70 -16.15
N TYR A 348 -8.61 32.37 -17.42
CA TYR A 348 -8.97 33.31 -18.49
C TYR A 348 -10.23 32.87 -19.24
N LEU A 349 -11.23 33.76 -19.33
CA LEU A 349 -12.45 33.53 -20.09
C LEU A 349 -12.15 33.63 -21.57
N LEU A 350 -12.05 32.50 -22.27
CA LEU A 350 -11.74 32.41 -23.69
C LEU A 350 -12.92 32.91 -24.54
N PHE A 351 -14.08 32.35 -24.25
CA PHE A 351 -15.29 32.59 -25.02
C PHE A 351 -16.50 32.78 -24.10
N ASP A 352 -17.39 33.70 -24.47
CA ASP A 352 -18.64 33.97 -23.76
C ASP A 352 -19.67 34.52 -24.76
N SER A 353 -20.67 33.71 -25.11
CA SER A 353 -21.75 34.11 -26.01
C SER A 353 -22.80 35.02 -25.35
N PHE A 354 -22.71 35.20 -24.02
CA PHE A 354 -23.62 36.05 -23.27
C PHE A 354 -23.15 37.50 -23.42
N GLN A 355 -23.60 38.21 -24.42
CA GLN A 355 -23.22 39.60 -24.79
C GLN A 355 -23.63 40.66 -23.76
N ALA A 356 -24.15 40.27 -22.64
CA ALA A 356 -24.68 41.17 -21.65
C ALA A 356 -23.62 41.66 -20.64
N ASP A 357 -23.94 42.76 -20.01
CA ASP A 357 -23.30 43.28 -18.81
C ASP A 357 -22.99 42.19 -17.80
N GLN A 358 -21.87 42.36 -17.08
CA GLN A 358 -21.31 41.39 -16.15
C GLN A 358 -22.33 40.89 -15.10
N VAL A 359 -23.29 41.73 -14.71
CA VAL A 359 -24.37 41.42 -13.79
C VAL A 359 -25.44 40.53 -14.44
N ARG A 360 -25.81 40.80 -15.69
CA ARG A 360 -26.76 39.98 -16.44
C ARG A 360 -26.23 38.57 -16.73
N ARG A 361 -24.93 38.42 -16.93
CA ARG A 361 -24.28 37.10 -17.14
C ARG A 361 -24.55 36.14 -16.01
N LEU A 362 -24.61 36.65 -14.79
CA LEU A 362 -24.79 35.83 -13.59
C LEU A 362 -26.26 35.65 -13.20
N LEU A 363 -27.12 36.62 -13.53
CA LEU A 363 -28.51 36.63 -13.07
C LEU A 363 -29.50 35.89 -13.95
N THR A 364 -29.30 35.92 -15.25
CA THR A 364 -30.25 35.38 -16.25
C THR A 364 -29.49 34.85 -17.44
N PRO A 365 -28.81 33.72 -17.35
CA PRO A 365 -28.25 33.10 -18.52
C PRO A 365 -29.40 32.69 -19.45
N SER A 366 -29.52 33.38 -20.57
CA SER A 366 -30.23 32.87 -21.75
C SER A 366 -29.40 31.72 -22.32
N ARG A 367 -29.95 30.99 -23.30
CA ARG A 367 -29.18 29.96 -24.01
C ARG A 367 -27.82 30.50 -24.47
N GLY A 368 -26.76 29.75 -24.27
CA GLY A 368 -25.43 30.18 -24.64
C GLY A 368 -24.33 29.26 -24.19
N VAL A 369 -23.12 29.58 -24.62
CA VAL A 369 -21.89 28.83 -24.29
C VAL A 369 -20.86 29.80 -23.73
N ARG A 370 -20.12 29.38 -22.71
CA ARG A 370 -18.91 30.05 -22.23
C ARG A 370 -17.83 29.04 -21.97
N SER A 371 -16.60 29.43 -22.19
CA SER A 371 -15.44 28.56 -21.98
C SER A 371 -14.32 29.33 -21.29
N MET A 372 -13.71 28.70 -20.31
CA MET A 372 -12.62 29.25 -19.50
C MET A 372 -11.43 28.32 -19.52
N LEU A 373 -10.25 28.85 -19.75
CA LEU A 373 -8.96 28.15 -19.60
C LEU A 373 -8.31 28.61 -18.31
N THR A 374 -7.83 27.64 -17.55
CA THR A 374 -7.01 27.86 -16.35
C THR A 374 -5.66 27.21 -16.56
N ALA A 375 -4.60 27.93 -16.26
CA ALA A 375 -3.24 27.41 -16.24
C ALA A 375 -2.57 27.81 -14.92
N GLY A 376 -1.61 27.04 -14.45
CA GLY A 376 -0.94 27.35 -13.22
C GLY A 376 0.17 26.41 -12.85
N TRP A 377 0.66 26.63 -11.66
CA TRP A 377 1.77 25.91 -11.06
C TRP A 377 1.34 25.31 -9.72
N ARG A 378 1.74 24.07 -9.50
CA ARG A 378 1.70 23.40 -8.20
C ARG A 378 3.09 23.43 -7.61
N PHE A 379 3.20 23.92 -6.38
CA PHE A 379 4.42 23.82 -5.59
C PHE A 379 4.37 22.52 -4.79
N GLY A 380 5.40 21.70 -4.93
CA GLY A 380 5.57 20.45 -4.17
C GLY A 380 5.93 20.73 -2.71
N THR A 381 4.98 21.26 -1.94
CA THR A 381 5.17 21.64 -0.53
C THR A 381 4.87 20.51 0.45
N ALA A 382 4.23 19.45 -0.02
CA ALA A 382 4.06 18.23 0.76
C ALA A 382 5.43 17.57 0.97
N GLY A 383 5.70 17.09 2.19
CA GLY A 383 6.94 16.34 2.44
C GLY A 383 6.94 15.01 1.67
N ALA A 384 8.13 14.55 1.30
CA ALA A 384 8.31 13.25 0.66
C ALA A 384 7.77 12.10 1.53
N ASP A 385 7.44 10.99 0.91
CA ASP A 385 6.97 9.79 1.59
C ASP A 385 8.07 9.22 2.49
N ARG A 386 7.65 8.58 3.56
CA ARG A 386 8.58 7.89 4.47
C ARG A 386 9.04 6.59 3.81
N THR A 387 10.32 6.32 3.94
CA THR A 387 10.93 5.11 3.38
C THR A 387 10.83 3.91 4.33
N ASP A 388 10.43 4.13 5.59
CA ASP A 388 10.37 3.11 6.64
C ASP A 388 8.96 2.54 6.88
N ASP A 389 7.94 3.04 6.15
CA ASP A 389 6.54 2.61 6.29
C ASP A 389 5.87 2.42 4.91
N PRO A 390 5.60 1.17 4.51
CA PRO A 390 5.01 0.87 3.20
C PRO A 390 3.51 1.18 3.11
N PHE A 391 2.84 1.43 4.22
CA PHE A 391 1.40 1.72 4.26
C PHE A 391 1.09 3.21 4.48
N GLU A 392 2.12 4.05 4.58
CA GLU A 392 1.89 5.48 4.70
C GLU A 392 1.20 6.04 3.46
N VAL A 393 0.10 6.76 3.68
CA VAL A 393 -0.59 7.50 2.61
C VAL A 393 -0.08 8.94 2.60
N PRO A 394 0.52 9.39 1.48
CA PRO A 394 1.09 10.73 1.39
C PRO A 394 0.03 11.82 1.50
N ILE A 395 0.46 13.00 1.98
CA ILE A 395 -0.40 14.20 2.09
C ILE A 395 -0.36 15.08 0.83
N GLY A 396 0.49 14.74 -0.14
CA GLY A 396 0.64 15.39 -1.44
C GLY A 396 1.60 14.61 -2.32
N ASP A 397 1.86 15.10 -3.53
CA ASP A 397 2.88 14.49 -4.40
C ASP A 397 4.30 14.90 -4.00
N GLY A 398 4.43 16.07 -3.34
CA GLY A 398 5.71 16.68 -3.02
C GLY A 398 6.50 17.12 -4.26
N ALA A 399 5.95 16.99 -5.45
CA ALA A 399 6.57 17.36 -6.71
C ALA A 399 5.97 18.64 -7.28
N ASN A 400 6.80 19.51 -7.87
CA ASN A 400 6.31 20.62 -8.66
C ASN A 400 5.54 20.11 -9.87
N ALA A 401 4.47 20.82 -10.29
CA ALA A 401 3.70 20.40 -11.44
C ALA A 401 3.10 21.57 -12.22
N LEU A 402 2.91 21.36 -13.51
CA LEU A 402 2.11 22.22 -14.37
C LEU A 402 0.63 21.81 -14.31
N LEU A 403 -0.24 22.79 -14.16
CA LEU A 403 -1.70 22.63 -14.10
C LEU A 403 -2.34 23.26 -15.30
N VAL A 404 -3.23 22.52 -15.97
CA VAL A 404 -4.07 23.06 -17.05
C VAL A 404 -5.50 22.55 -16.84
N ARG A 405 -6.49 23.43 -16.99
CA ARG A 405 -7.90 23.09 -16.92
C ARG A 405 -8.70 23.89 -17.94
N SER A 406 -9.54 23.21 -18.68
CA SER A 406 -10.54 23.82 -19.54
C SER A 406 -11.93 23.50 -19.00
N THR A 407 -12.77 24.50 -18.82
CA THR A 407 -14.17 24.34 -18.39
C THR A 407 -15.07 25.03 -19.37
N THR A 408 -16.06 24.30 -19.88
CA THR A 408 -17.07 24.84 -20.83
C THR A 408 -18.45 24.60 -20.26
N ASP A 409 -19.24 25.69 -20.13
CA ASP A 409 -20.63 25.64 -19.74
C ASP A 409 -21.52 25.81 -20.96
N LEU A 410 -22.43 24.87 -21.16
CA LEU A 410 -23.52 24.94 -22.12
C LEU A 410 -24.82 25.22 -21.37
N VAL A 411 -25.32 26.44 -21.46
CA VAL A 411 -26.57 26.85 -20.84
C VAL A 411 -27.72 26.61 -21.82
N LEU A 412 -28.58 25.66 -21.50
CA LEU A 412 -29.71 25.24 -22.34
C LEU A 412 -31.01 25.94 -21.96
N SER A 413 -31.15 26.29 -20.67
CA SER A 413 -32.29 27.07 -20.19
C SER A 413 -31.89 27.85 -18.93
N ARG A 414 -32.84 28.62 -18.36
CA ARG A 414 -32.62 29.32 -17.08
C ARG A 414 -32.41 28.42 -15.90
N SER A 415 -32.93 27.20 -15.99
CA SER A 415 -32.87 26.22 -14.91
C SER A 415 -31.96 25.02 -15.17
N PHE A 416 -31.45 24.86 -16.40
CA PHE A 416 -30.65 23.71 -16.77
C PHE A 416 -29.43 24.11 -17.61
N TRP A 417 -28.27 23.67 -17.16
CA TRP A 417 -27.02 23.75 -17.88
C TRP A 417 -26.17 22.50 -17.72
N MET A 418 -25.21 22.36 -18.59
CA MET A 418 -24.25 21.27 -18.55
C MET A 418 -22.82 21.85 -18.55
N SER A 419 -21.98 21.43 -17.64
CA SER A 419 -20.56 21.77 -17.61
C SER A 419 -19.74 20.58 -18.08
N ALA A 420 -18.78 20.82 -18.96
CA ALA A 420 -17.74 19.88 -19.33
C ALA A 420 -16.39 20.45 -18.88
N THR A 421 -15.62 19.65 -18.14
CA THR A 421 -14.31 20.05 -17.63
C THR A 421 -13.26 19.02 -18.00
N ALA A 422 -12.13 19.47 -18.55
CA ALA A 422 -10.93 18.68 -18.74
C ALA A 422 -9.82 19.27 -17.87
N ARG A 423 -9.12 18.44 -17.12
CA ARG A 423 -8.00 18.83 -16.26
C ARG A 423 -6.79 17.98 -16.59
N ALA A 424 -5.62 18.60 -16.64
CA ALA A 424 -4.34 17.91 -16.76
C ALA A 424 -3.37 18.45 -15.71
N VAL A 425 -2.64 17.54 -15.10
CA VAL A 425 -1.55 17.83 -14.16
C VAL A 425 -0.33 17.08 -14.66
N LYS A 426 0.72 17.82 -14.98
CA LYS A 426 2.02 17.26 -15.39
C LYS A 426 3.04 17.51 -14.28
N PRO A 427 3.30 16.51 -13.41
CA PRO A 427 4.40 16.60 -12.45
C PRO A 427 5.74 16.73 -13.17
N LEU A 428 6.65 17.47 -12.57
CA LEU A 428 8.03 17.56 -13.00
C LEU A 428 8.86 16.52 -12.25
N SER A 429 9.94 16.05 -12.88
CA SER A 429 10.85 15.11 -12.24
C SER A 429 11.56 15.77 -11.06
N ASP A 430 11.79 15.02 -10.00
CA ASP A 430 12.48 15.41 -8.79
C ASP A 430 13.36 14.27 -8.28
N GLU A 431 14.27 14.58 -7.36
CA GLU A 431 15.09 13.57 -6.68
C GLU A 431 14.57 13.36 -5.26
N ILE A 432 14.29 12.11 -4.92
CA ILE A 432 13.84 11.73 -3.59
C ILE A 432 14.58 10.50 -3.06
N ALA A 433 14.60 10.33 -1.74
CA ALA A 433 14.90 9.05 -1.12
C ALA A 433 13.69 8.15 -1.23
N VAL A 434 13.86 6.94 -1.74
CA VAL A 434 12.77 5.97 -1.91
C VAL A 434 13.25 4.57 -1.52
N ALA A 435 12.37 3.78 -0.90
CA ALA A 435 12.61 2.37 -0.63
C ALA A 435 12.36 1.58 -1.92
N LEU A 436 13.42 1.11 -2.55
CA LEU A 436 13.35 0.34 -3.78
C LEU A 436 13.42 -1.15 -3.48
N PRO A 437 12.53 -1.97 -4.03
CA PRO A 437 12.60 -3.42 -3.89
C PRO A 437 13.83 -3.96 -4.63
N LEU A 438 14.46 -4.97 -4.05
CA LEU A 438 15.63 -5.63 -4.68
C LEU A 438 15.21 -6.66 -5.74
N ARG A 439 13.93 -7.00 -5.83
CA ARG A 439 13.36 -7.99 -6.75
C ARG A 439 12.10 -7.46 -7.42
N SER A 440 11.82 -7.91 -8.64
CA SER A 440 10.64 -7.51 -9.41
C SER A 440 9.30 -8.01 -8.84
N ASP A 441 9.35 -9.15 -8.15
CA ASP A 441 8.20 -9.79 -7.51
C ASP A 441 8.13 -9.52 -6.00
N ALA A 442 8.88 -8.51 -5.51
CA ALA A 442 8.91 -8.15 -4.09
C ALA A 442 7.54 -7.72 -3.59
N ASN A 443 7.15 -8.22 -2.43
CA ASN A 443 5.99 -7.76 -1.68
C ASN A 443 6.41 -6.84 -0.52
N VAL A 444 5.45 -6.37 0.27
CA VAL A 444 5.68 -5.45 1.40
C VAL A 444 6.61 -6.02 2.49
N PHE A 445 6.76 -7.34 2.57
CA PHE A 445 7.63 -8.00 3.54
C PHE A 445 8.99 -8.43 2.97
N ASP A 446 9.33 -7.99 1.77
CA ASP A 446 10.64 -8.26 1.16
C ASP A 446 11.71 -7.28 1.67
N THR A 447 12.93 -7.48 1.26
CA THR A 447 14.04 -6.59 1.55
C THR A 447 14.04 -5.43 0.57
N PHE A 448 14.16 -4.22 1.09
CA PHE A 448 14.23 -2.98 0.32
C PHE A 448 15.54 -2.25 0.61
N ALA A 449 16.04 -1.55 -0.39
CA ALA A 449 17.16 -0.62 -0.22
C ALA A 449 16.65 0.81 -0.32
N VAL A 450 16.97 1.65 0.66
CA VAL A 450 16.73 3.09 0.57
C VAL A 450 17.81 3.71 -0.30
N ARG A 451 17.41 4.28 -1.43
CA ARG A 451 18.31 4.92 -2.40
C ARG A 451 17.75 6.28 -2.81
N ARG A 452 18.64 7.17 -3.27
CA ARG A 452 18.20 8.35 -4.02
C ARG A 452 17.84 7.92 -5.44
N ALA A 453 16.70 8.38 -5.91
CA ALA A 453 16.26 8.13 -7.27
C ALA A 453 15.59 9.38 -7.86
N THR A 454 15.79 9.57 -9.15
CA THR A 454 15.00 10.51 -9.95
C THR A 454 13.61 9.93 -10.13
N ARG A 455 12.61 10.63 -9.59
CA ARG A 455 11.21 10.27 -9.69
C ARG A 455 10.56 11.05 -10.81
N SER A 456 9.84 10.36 -11.71
CA SER A 456 9.04 10.95 -12.78
C SER A 456 7.61 10.44 -12.65
N LEU A 457 6.76 11.24 -12.01
CA LEU A 457 5.35 10.90 -11.81
C LEU A 457 4.56 11.02 -13.12
N GLY A 458 3.61 10.09 -13.31
CA GLY A 458 2.75 10.05 -14.48
C GLY A 458 1.84 11.28 -14.59
N THR A 459 1.62 11.74 -15.82
CA THR A 459 0.65 12.81 -16.11
C THR A 459 -0.75 12.35 -15.71
N ARG A 460 -1.50 13.23 -15.04
CA ARG A 460 -2.90 13.00 -14.67
C ARG A 460 -3.82 13.75 -15.58
N VAL A 461 -4.83 13.06 -16.10
CA VAL A 461 -5.89 13.65 -16.91
C VAL A 461 -7.23 13.30 -16.29
N GLU A 462 -8.10 14.27 -16.14
CA GLU A 462 -9.47 14.09 -15.67
C GLU A 462 -10.46 14.76 -16.63
N LEU A 463 -11.49 14.02 -16.97
CA LEU A 463 -12.63 14.49 -17.74
C LEU A 463 -13.88 14.40 -16.87
N GLU A 464 -14.68 15.46 -16.87
CA GLU A 464 -15.92 15.56 -16.09
C GLU A 464 -17.02 16.13 -16.97
N VAL A 465 -18.19 15.52 -16.92
CA VAL A 465 -19.43 16.07 -17.50
C VAL A 465 -20.46 16.15 -16.38
N ALA A 466 -21.01 17.35 -16.17
CA ALA A 466 -21.88 17.64 -15.04
C ALA A 466 -23.14 18.40 -15.46
N PRO A 467 -24.27 17.73 -15.68
CA PRO A 467 -25.58 18.38 -15.76
C PRO A 467 -25.98 18.98 -14.41
N ARG A 468 -26.60 20.17 -14.48
CA ARG A 468 -27.02 20.95 -13.30
C ARG A 468 -28.42 21.51 -13.50
N TRP A 469 -29.23 21.46 -12.44
CA TRP A 469 -30.56 22.04 -12.38
C TRP A 469 -30.64 23.07 -11.26
N SER A 470 -31.18 24.22 -11.56
CA SER A 470 -31.42 25.30 -10.60
C SER A 470 -32.90 25.40 -10.31
N PHE A 471 -33.23 25.39 -9.01
CA PHE A 471 -34.59 25.55 -8.50
C PHE A 471 -34.74 26.93 -7.85
N GLY A 472 -35.52 27.79 -8.51
CA GLY A 472 -35.63 29.17 -8.09
C GLY A 472 -34.28 29.91 -8.22
N GLN A 473 -33.95 30.73 -7.21
CA GLN A 473 -32.72 31.54 -7.20
C GLN A 473 -31.67 31.12 -6.16
N PHE A 474 -31.98 30.09 -5.37
CA PHE A 474 -31.14 29.68 -4.24
C PHE A 474 -30.59 28.29 -4.38
N PHE A 475 -31.36 27.36 -4.89
CA PHE A 475 -31.03 25.94 -4.83
C PHE A 475 -30.63 25.38 -6.20
N GLY A 476 -29.67 24.48 -6.20
CA GLY A 476 -29.27 23.70 -7.35
C GLY A 476 -28.96 22.26 -6.96
N ILE A 477 -29.18 21.35 -7.91
CA ILE A 477 -28.67 19.98 -7.85
C ILE A 477 -27.78 19.73 -9.04
N SER A 478 -26.87 18.81 -8.89
CA SER A 478 -25.96 18.38 -9.97
C SER A 478 -25.73 16.87 -9.89
N ALA A 479 -25.52 16.29 -11.06
CA ALA A 479 -24.88 15.00 -11.18
C ALA A 479 -23.60 15.19 -11.98
N ALA A 480 -22.63 14.28 -11.86
CA ALA A 480 -21.46 14.29 -12.70
C ALA A 480 -20.98 12.87 -12.97
N TYR A 481 -20.35 12.70 -14.12
CA TYR A 481 -19.55 11.53 -14.44
C TYR A 481 -18.12 11.97 -14.69
N LEU A 482 -17.19 11.28 -14.00
CA LEU A 482 -15.77 11.60 -14.03
C LEU A 482 -14.99 10.40 -14.54
N VAL A 483 -14.03 10.66 -15.41
CA VAL A 483 -12.99 9.71 -15.81
C VAL A 483 -11.65 10.31 -15.44
N ARG A 484 -10.90 9.65 -14.60
CA ARG A 484 -9.57 10.07 -14.19
C ARG A 484 -8.55 9.04 -14.60
N ARG A 485 -7.50 9.47 -15.31
CA ARG A 485 -6.39 8.63 -15.73
C ARG A 485 -5.08 9.17 -15.14
N TRP A 486 -4.28 8.28 -14.60
CA TRP A 486 -2.91 8.52 -14.20
C TRP A 486 -1.99 7.80 -15.17
N GLY A 487 -0.95 8.46 -15.66
CA GLY A 487 0.16 7.83 -16.36
C GLY A 487 0.98 6.94 -15.43
N ALA A 488 1.88 6.17 -15.98
CA ALA A 488 2.82 5.36 -15.20
C ALA A 488 3.87 6.25 -14.50
N ASP A 489 4.22 5.88 -13.27
CA ASP A 489 5.31 6.51 -12.53
C ASP A 489 6.61 5.75 -12.80
N ARG A 490 7.73 6.49 -12.89
CA ARG A 490 9.06 5.94 -13.16
C ARG A 490 10.04 6.42 -12.10
N TYR A 491 10.97 5.53 -11.75
CA TYR A 491 12.07 5.82 -10.84
C TYR A 491 13.38 5.37 -11.47
N ASP A 492 14.42 6.19 -11.38
CA ASP A 492 15.76 5.89 -11.88
C ASP A 492 16.78 6.22 -10.80
N ASP A 493 17.49 5.19 -10.30
CA ASP A 493 18.54 5.31 -9.29
C ASP A 493 19.94 5.55 -9.90
N GLY A 494 20.03 5.69 -11.22
CA GLY A 494 21.27 5.94 -11.93
C GLY A 494 22.23 4.75 -12.05
N ASP A 495 21.92 3.60 -11.41
CA ASP A 495 22.76 2.41 -11.45
C ASP A 495 22.35 1.50 -12.63
N PRO A 496 23.14 1.39 -13.72
CA PRO A 496 22.81 0.52 -14.85
C PRO A 496 22.81 -0.97 -14.50
N ALA A 497 23.52 -1.36 -13.45
CA ALA A 497 23.58 -2.75 -12.99
C ALA A 497 22.43 -3.09 -12.04
N SER A 498 21.73 -2.10 -11.49
CA SER A 498 20.58 -2.38 -10.68
C SER A 498 19.48 -2.92 -11.58
N SER A 499 19.17 -4.20 -11.41
CA SER A 499 17.97 -4.84 -11.96
C SER A 499 16.71 -4.35 -11.25
N THR A 500 16.70 -3.08 -10.82
CA THR A 500 15.58 -2.55 -10.05
C THR A 500 14.32 -2.62 -10.91
N PRO A 501 13.31 -3.33 -10.42
CA PRO A 501 12.05 -3.52 -11.13
C PRO A 501 11.26 -2.21 -11.31
N LEU A 502 11.83 -1.09 -10.86
CA LEU A 502 11.25 0.25 -10.97
C LEU A 502 11.78 1.01 -12.18
N ARG A 503 12.72 0.46 -12.93
CA ARG A 503 13.14 1.00 -14.23
C ARG A 503 12.08 0.70 -15.27
N GLY A 504 11.64 1.72 -15.96
CA GLY A 504 10.67 1.61 -17.05
C GLY A 504 9.22 1.79 -16.62
N ASP A 505 8.29 1.36 -17.50
CA ASP A 505 6.85 1.60 -17.38
C ASP A 505 6.15 0.75 -16.30
N ASP A 506 6.88 -0.15 -15.65
CA ASP A 506 6.31 -1.18 -14.77
C ASP A 506 6.31 -0.81 -13.28
N ALA A 507 6.95 0.30 -12.89
CA ALA A 507 7.10 0.66 -11.48
C ALA A 507 5.75 0.91 -10.79
N VAL A 508 4.95 1.80 -11.36
CA VAL A 508 3.54 2.01 -11.01
C VAL A 508 2.78 2.15 -12.33
N PRO A 509 2.08 1.13 -12.78
CA PRO A 509 1.42 1.14 -14.08
C PRO A 509 0.36 2.23 -14.17
N SER A 510 0.06 2.64 -15.42
CA SER A 510 -1.03 3.57 -15.66
C SER A 510 -2.35 3.01 -15.16
N ARG A 511 -3.19 3.88 -14.60
CA ARG A 511 -4.46 3.50 -14.00
C ARG A 511 -5.57 4.45 -14.41
N THR A 512 -6.79 3.94 -14.44
CA THR A 512 -7.99 4.72 -14.76
C THR A 512 -9.06 4.47 -13.71
N MET A 513 -9.77 5.52 -13.32
CA MET A 513 -10.93 5.46 -12.42
C MET A 513 -12.12 6.14 -13.08
N HIS A 514 -13.27 5.51 -12.98
CA HIS A 514 -14.56 6.05 -13.34
C HIS A 514 -15.36 6.28 -12.06
N ALA A 515 -15.97 7.45 -11.93
CA ALA A 515 -16.77 7.80 -10.77
C ALA A 515 -18.04 8.54 -11.17
N ALA A 516 -19.08 8.35 -10.40
CA ALA A 516 -20.29 9.16 -10.46
C ALA A 516 -20.38 10.05 -9.22
N ALA A 517 -20.92 11.25 -9.40
CA ALA A 517 -21.08 12.15 -8.27
C ALA A 517 -22.45 12.84 -8.32
N PHE A 518 -22.95 13.16 -7.14
CA PHE A 518 -24.21 13.88 -6.94
C PHE A 518 -23.95 15.05 -6.00
N GLY A 519 -24.55 16.20 -6.30
CA GLY A 519 -24.33 17.40 -5.52
C GLY A 519 -25.59 18.23 -5.34
N ALA A 520 -25.58 19.01 -4.27
CA ALA A 520 -26.57 20.05 -4.00
C ALA A 520 -25.85 21.37 -3.71
N SER A 521 -26.45 22.47 -4.08
CA SER A 521 -25.89 23.78 -3.84
C SER A 521 -26.96 24.77 -3.37
N PHE A 522 -26.54 25.67 -2.49
CA PHE A 522 -27.30 26.84 -2.09
C PHE A 522 -26.47 28.08 -2.38
N SER A 523 -27.07 29.07 -3.07
CA SER A 523 -26.38 30.30 -3.45
C SER A 523 -27.25 31.51 -3.17
N THR A 524 -26.66 32.51 -2.52
CA THR A 524 -27.31 33.81 -2.29
C THR A 524 -26.86 34.86 -3.32
N LEU A 525 -25.99 34.50 -4.29
CA LEU A 525 -25.41 35.46 -5.24
C LEU A 525 -26.45 36.23 -6.05
N ALA A 526 -27.41 35.49 -6.65
CA ALA A 526 -28.46 36.13 -7.44
C ALA A 526 -29.35 37.07 -6.62
N SER A 527 -29.64 36.69 -5.38
CA SER A 527 -30.40 37.51 -4.41
C SER A 527 -29.61 38.74 -3.96
N TYR A 528 -28.31 38.57 -3.69
CA TYR A 528 -27.41 39.66 -3.31
C TYR A 528 -27.30 40.71 -4.40
N MET A 529 -27.11 40.30 -5.65
CA MET A 529 -27.01 41.19 -6.81
C MET A 529 -28.28 42.00 -7.03
N ARG A 530 -29.45 41.47 -6.62
CA ARG A 530 -30.75 42.17 -6.65
C ARG A 530 -31.01 43.00 -5.39
N GLY A 531 -30.04 43.12 -4.50
CA GLY A 531 -30.18 43.87 -3.25
C GLY A 531 -31.06 43.17 -2.18
N ARG A 532 -31.44 41.91 -2.38
CA ARG A 532 -32.36 41.17 -1.50
C ARG A 532 -31.63 40.35 -0.41
N SER A 533 -30.32 40.12 -0.56
CA SER A 533 -29.47 39.47 0.43
C SER A 533 -28.33 40.38 0.87
N ARG A 534 -27.88 40.23 2.12
CA ARG A 534 -26.75 41.00 2.66
C ARG A 534 -25.39 40.39 2.30
N PHE A 535 -25.32 39.08 2.17
CA PHE A 535 -24.08 38.33 1.98
C PHE A 535 -24.09 37.51 0.70
N PRO A 536 -23.09 37.69 -0.17
CA PRO A 536 -22.90 36.85 -1.36
C PRO A 536 -22.11 35.60 -0.95
N ALA A 537 -22.79 34.48 -0.85
CA ALA A 537 -22.19 33.21 -0.43
C ALA A 537 -22.81 32.03 -1.18
N GLU A 538 -22.07 30.96 -1.25
CA GLU A 538 -22.50 29.66 -1.79
C GLU A 538 -22.05 28.55 -0.86
N VAL A 539 -22.93 27.57 -0.67
CA VAL A 539 -22.62 26.30 -0.01
C VAL A 539 -22.85 25.18 -1.02
N ILE A 540 -21.87 24.31 -1.18
CA ILE A 540 -21.94 23.21 -2.16
C ILE A 540 -21.59 21.92 -1.41
N TYR A 541 -22.47 20.94 -1.51
CA TYR A 541 -22.21 19.57 -1.06
C TYR A 541 -22.13 18.65 -2.28
N SER A 542 -21.23 17.69 -2.25
CA SER A 542 -21.21 16.61 -3.23
C SER A 542 -20.73 15.30 -2.63
N HIS A 543 -21.32 14.22 -3.11
CA HIS A 543 -20.95 12.83 -2.80
C HIS A 543 -20.51 12.14 -4.08
N THR A 544 -19.33 11.51 -4.04
CA THR A 544 -18.74 10.80 -5.19
C THR A 544 -18.59 9.33 -4.85
N ILE A 545 -18.99 8.46 -5.77
CA ILE A 545 -18.87 7.02 -5.66
C ILE A 545 -18.02 6.46 -6.81
N PRO A 546 -17.14 5.49 -6.55
CA PRO A 546 -16.39 4.83 -7.60
C PRO A 546 -17.31 3.87 -8.37
N VAL A 547 -17.26 3.93 -9.71
CA VAL A 547 -18.06 3.07 -10.60
C VAL A 547 -17.22 1.93 -11.13
N ALA A 548 -16.01 2.22 -11.59
CA ALA A 548 -15.09 1.26 -12.16
C ALA A 548 -13.63 1.77 -12.04
N GLY A 549 -12.68 0.87 -12.17
CA GLY A 549 -11.27 1.23 -12.20
C GLY A 549 -10.42 0.17 -12.88
N SER A 550 -9.20 0.52 -13.30
CA SER A 550 -8.25 -0.39 -13.94
C SER A 550 -6.82 0.01 -13.59
N GLY A 551 -5.84 -0.83 -13.94
CA GLY A 551 -4.42 -0.55 -13.77
C GLY A 551 -3.84 -0.95 -12.41
N GLY A 552 -4.43 -1.92 -11.74
CA GLY A 552 -3.78 -2.64 -10.63
C GLY A 552 -4.09 -2.12 -9.22
N THR A 553 -3.94 -0.84 -8.92
CA THR A 553 -4.04 -0.32 -7.54
C THR A 553 -4.89 0.94 -7.43
N THR A 554 -5.87 1.08 -8.32
CA THR A 554 -6.79 2.22 -8.30
C THR A 554 -7.70 2.13 -7.07
N PRO A 555 -7.69 3.11 -6.15
CA PRO A 555 -8.57 3.10 -4.99
C PRO A 555 -10.04 3.12 -5.38
N ALA A 556 -10.85 2.26 -4.76
CA ALA A 556 -12.30 2.32 -4.87
C ALA A 556 -12.86 3.32 -3.83
N SER A 557 -12.43 4.59 -3.97
CA SER A 557 -12.65 5.65 -2.99
C SER A 557 -14.03 6.29 -3.15
N THR A 558 -14.76 6.38 -2.03
CA THR A 558 -15.89 7.30 -1.88
C THR A 558 -15.40 8.63 -1.35
N SER A 559 -16.03 9.73 -1.75
CA SER A 559 -15.69 11.03 -1.18
C SER A 559 -16.91 11.91 -0.95
N ASP A 560 -16.91 12.59 0.20
CA ASP A 560 -17.86 13.64 0.55
C ASP A 560 -17.12 14.97 0.54
N ARG A 561 -17.74 15.98 -0.06
CA ARG A 561 -17.20 17.35 -0.10
C ARG A 561 -18.25 18.34 0.36
N LEU A 562 -17.85 19.22 1.26
CA LEU A 562 -18.61 20.40 1.65
C LEU A 562 -17.75 21.63 1.38
N GLU A 563 -18.27 22.59 0.63
CA GLU A 563 -17.55 23.79 0.26
C GLU A 563 -18.37 25.05 0.56
N LEU A 564 -17.74 26.01 1.21
CA LEU A 564 -18.27 27.36 1.43
C LEU A 564 -17.46 28.34 0.60
N ARG A 565 -18.14 29.14 -0.20
CA ARG A 565 -17.60 30.28 -0.96
C ARG A 565 -18.21 31.58 -0.43
N VAL A 566 -17.36 32.53 -0.07
CA VAL A 566 -17.78 33.87 0.36
C VAL A 566 -17.15 34.89 -0.58
N TYR A 567 -17.92 35.87 -0.98
CA TYR A 567 -17.48 36.87 -1.96
C TYR A 567 -17.44 38.25 -1.31
N THR A 568 -16.45 39.06 -1.67
CA THR A 568 -16.34 40.47 -1.27
C THR A 568 -16.07 41.34 -2.52
N GLY A 569 -16.48 42.59 -2.50
CA GLY A 569 -16.37 43.47 -3.67
C GLY A 569 -17.23 43.01 -4.87
N PHE A 570 -18.21 42.16 -4.62
CA PHE A 570 -19.10 41.65 -5.64
C PHE A 570 -20.10 42.76 -6.05
N PRO A 571 -20.35 42.99 -7.35
CA PRO A 571 -21.20 44.10 -7.80
C PRO A 571 -22.63 43.94 -7.30
N ARG A 572 -23.20 45.02 -6.79
CA ARG A 572 -24.64 45.21 -6.57
C ARG A 572 -25.23 46.06 -7.69
N ARG A 573 -26.48 45.85 -8.02
CA ARG A 573 -27.25 46.78 -8.86
C ARG A 573 -27.57 48.03 -8.10
#